data_ab3a7313c98485a7cf74fbc66b494449
#
_entry.id   ab3a7313c98485a7cf74fbc66b494449
#
_cell.length_a   1.000
_cell.length_b   1.000
_cell.length_c   1.000
_cell.angle_alpha   90.00
_cell.angle_beta   90.00
_cell.angle_gamma   90.00
#
_symmetry.space_group_name_H-M   'P 1'
#
loop_
_entity.id
_entity.type
_entity.pdbx_description
1 polymer ?
#
loop_
_entity_poly.entity_id
_entity_poly.type
_entity_poly.pdbx_seq_one_letter_code
_entity_poly.pdbx_strand_id
1 'polypeptide(L)'
;LKSTDSKIIGVIVPCLHSYVSSNTLKYIDENLKKNNYETLIMNANFDEEKQLEYIRKLARMNVDGIILLPTTMGKSYENTIKSIDVPVVLLGQEGEYTYSVEYNDFNAARDLTNFVLANGHKKIAYMGVGEEDIAVGYYRKLGVMRTLERYNLDSKDVFITNFGLESSYRLINENIDRIRENTCLICATDNLAYGAIKALEEHGLSVGDNFS
;
A
#
# COMPACT_ATOMS: atom_id res chain seq x y z
N LEU A 1 17.30 22.82 -32.23
CA LEU A 1 17.64 22.39 -30.89
C LEU A 1 17.26 20.92 -30.76
N LYS A 2 18.26 20.03 -30.70
CA LYS A 2 18.01 18.59 -30.44
C LYS A 2 17.43 18.44 -29.06
N SER A 3 16.18 18.02 -28.96
CA SER A 3 15.67 17.33 -27.78
C SER A 3 16.45 16.01 -27.71
N THR A 4 17.47 15.98 -26.91
CA THR A 4 18.15 14.72 -26.60
C THR A 4 17.31 14.03 -25.57
N ASP A 5 16.52 13.02 -26.00
CA ASP A 5 15.89 12.08 -25.08
C ASP A 5 16.98 11.57 -24.13
N SER A 6 16.77 11.70 -22.83
CA SER A 6 17.73 11.25 -21.83
C SER A 6 17.83 9.73 -21.78
N LYS A 7 16.78 9.06 -22.27
CA LYS A 7 16.57 7.62 -22.14
C LYS A 7 16.57 7.14 -20.68
N ILE A 8 16.16 8.02 -19.78
CA ILE A 8 16.04 7.76 -18.34
C ILE A 8 14.60 7.93 -17.90
N ILE A 9 14.08 6.95 -17.19
CA ILE A 9 12.82 7.06 -16.45
C ILE A 9 13.15 7.08 -14.95
N GLY A 10 12.69 8.14 -14.27
CA GLY A 10 12.77 8.23 -12.82
C GLY A 10 11.68 7.38 -12.17
N VAL A 11 12.04 6.58 -11.18
CA VAL A 11 11.05 5.79 -10.39
C VAL A 11 11.20 6.17 -8.93
N ILE A 12 10.15 6.78 -8.37
CA ILE A 12 10.10 7.18 -6.97
C ILE A 12 9.28 6.17 -6.19
N VAL A 13 9.89 5.55 -5.19
CA VAL A 13 9.24 4.53 -4.35
C VAL A 13 9.16 4.96 -2.89
N PRO A 14 8.12 4.52 -2.16
CA PRO A 14 8.01 4.80 -0.72
C PRO A 14 9.07 4.05 0.08
N CYS A 15 9.43 2.82 -0.31
CA CYS A 15 10.48 2.04 0.34
C CYS A 15 11.03 0.95 -0.59
N LEU A 16 12.24 0.46 -0.29
CA LEU A 16 12.90 -0.61 -1.06
C LEU A 16 12.72 -2.00 -0.43
N HIS A 17 12.38 -2.08 0.83
CA HIS A 17 12.30 -3.34 1.58
C HIS A 17 10.92 -4.02 1.52
N SER A 18 9.94 -3.43 0.86
CA SER A 18 8.66 -4.06 0.59
C SER A 18 8.78 -5.04 -0.59
N TYR A 19 8.26 -6.25 -0.41
CA TYR A 19 8.19 -7.26 -1.48
C TYR A 19 7.44 -6.72 -2.72
N VAL A 20 6.33 -6.02 -2.50
CA VAL A 20 5.55 -5.40 -3.58
C VAL A 20 6.38 -4.34 -4.30
N SER A 21 7.00 -3.40 -3.57
CA SER A 21 7.83 -2.35 -4.18
C SER A 21 9.02 -2.93 -4.95
N SER A 22 9.73 -3.91 -4.38
CA SER A 22 10.91 -4.49 -5.03
C SER A 22 10.55 -5.31 -6.28
N ASN A 23 9.47 -6.08 -6.25
CA ASN A 23 8.99 -6.79 -7.43
C ASN A 23 8.48 -5.83 -8.52
N THR A 24 7.72 -4.82 -8.14
CA THR A 24 7.25 -3.79 -9.07
C THR A 24 8.43 -3.11 -9.76
N LEU A 25 9.45 -2.70 -9.00
CA LEU A 25 10.67 -2.11 -9.55
C LEU A 25 11.38 -3.05 -10.52
N LYS A 26 11.49 -4.33 -10.19
CA LYS A 26 12.09 -5.34 -11.07
C LYS A 26 11.40 -5.37 -12.43
N TYR A 27 10.07 -5.48 -12.45
CA TYR A 27 9.32 -5.55 -13.71
C TYR A 27 9.32 -4.23 -14.49
N ILE A 28 9.32 -3.08 -13.80
CA ILE A 28 9.49 -1.78 -14.43
C ILE A 28 10.85 -1.73 -15.14
N ASP A 29 11.95 -2.03 -14.43
CA ASP A 29 13.31 -2.01 -14.95
C ASP A 29 13.49 -2.96 -16.15
N GLU A 30 13.01 -4.21 -16.04
CA GLU A 30 13.07 -5.17 -17.14
C GLU A 30 12.34 -4.69 -18.41
N ASN A 31 11.19 -4.03 -18.26
CA ASN A 31 10.43 -3.54 -19.41
C ASN A 31 11.00 -2.23 -19.98
N LEU A 32 11.52 -1.34 -19.14
CA LEU A 32 12.22 -0.14 -19.59
C LEU A 32 13.46 -0.50 -20.39
N LYS A 33 14.27 -1.45 -19.94
CA LYS A 33 15.47 -1.94 -20.66
C LYS A 33 15.15 -2.53 -22.03
N LYS A 34 14.04 -3.26 -22.18
CA LYS A 34 13.60 -3.75 -23.50
C LYS A 34 13.30 -2.62 -24.49
N ASN A 35 13.00 -1.43 -23.99
CA ASN A 35 12.72 -0.24 -24.78
C ASN A 35 13.88 0.76 -24.80
N ASN A 36 15.09 0.33 -24.40
CA ASN A 36 16.32 1.13 -24.35
C ASN A 36 16.20 2.34 -23.39
N TYR A 37 15.52 2.17 -22.27
CA TYR A 37 15.49 3.12 -21.16
C TYR A 37 16.29 2.61 -19.98
N GLU A 38 16.96 3.52 -19.27
CA GLU A 38 17.57 3.27 -17.97
C GLU A 38 16.65 3.71 -16.85
N THR A 39 16.72 3.01 -15.71
CA THR A 39 15.89 3.29 -14.53
C THR A 39 16.68 4.05 -13.48
N LEU A 40 16.21 5.22 -13.08
CA LEU A 40 16.75 5.98 -11.95
C LEU A 40 15.84 5.88 -10.75
N ILE A 41 16.23 5.08 -9.75
CA ILE A 41 15.40 4.81 -8.56
C ILE A 41 15.69 5.82 -7.45
N MET A 42 14.64 6.39 -6.88
CA MET A 42 14.70 7.29 -5.73
C MET A 42 13.81 6.75 -4.60
N ASN A 43 14.41 6.44 -3.45
CA ASN A 43 13.72 5.95 -2.26
C ASN A 43 13.38 7.10 -1.31
N ALA A 44 12.10 7.37 -1.12
CA ALA A 44 11.62 8.44 -0.25
C ALA A 44 11.50 8.03 1.23
N ASN A 45 11.52 6.74 1.53
CA ASN A 45 11.42 6.21 2.89
C ASN A 45 10.16 6.71 3.63
N PHE A 46 9.00 6.64 2.96
CA PHE A 46 7.69 7.11 3.43
C PHE A 46 7.61 8.61 3.77
N ASP A 47 8.55 9.42 3.28
CA ASP A 47 8.61 10.86 3.48
C ASP A 47 7.98 11.58 2.28
N GLU A 48 6.84 12.24 2.50
CA GLU A 48 6.10 12.98 1.48
C GLU A 48 6.93 14.14 0.91
N GLU A 49 7.59 14.90 1.76
CA GLU A 49 8.41 16.05 1.33
C GLU A 49 9.55 15.61 0.40
N LYS A 50 10.17 14.46 0.70
CA LYS A 50 11.19 13.86 -0.19
C LYS A 50 10.60 13.41 -1.52
N GLN A 51 9.39 12.84 -1.52
CA GLN A 51 8.75 12.48 -2.80
C GLN A 51 8.54 13.72 -3.67
N LEU A 52 8.02 14.79 -3.10
CA LEU A 52 7.82 16.06 -3.81
C LEU A 52 9.14 16.68 -4.28
N GLU A 53 10.19 16.61 -3.45
CA GLU A 53 11.54 17.05 -3.83
C GLU A 53 12.08 16.23 -5.00
N TYR A 54 11.91 14.91 -4.98
CA TYR A 54 12.38 14.00 -6.01
C TYR A 54 11.67 14.21 -7.35
N ILE A 55 10.37 14.50 -7.36
CA ILE A 55 9.64 14.87 -8.56
C ILE A 55 10.31 16.09 -9.21
N ARG A 56 10.53 17.16 -8.43
CA ARG A 56 11.17 18.38 -8.93
C ARG A 56 12.63 18.14 -9.37
N LYS A 57 13.36 17.29 -8.67
CA LYS A 57 14.74 16.94 -8.98
C LYS A 57 14.84 16.18 -10.30
N LEU A 58 14.02 15.15 -10.50
CA LEU A 58 13.97 14.40 -11.76
C LEU A 58 13.58 15.28 -12.94
N ALA A 59 12.61 16.19 -12.75
CA ALA A 59 12.25 17.16 -13.79
C ALA A 59 13.43 18.07 -14.18
N ARG A 60 14.21 18.57 -13.21
CA ARG A 60 15.44 19.35 -13.50
C ARG A 60 16.54 18.54 -14.17
N MET A 61 16.55 17.22 -13.99
CA MET A 61 17.48 16.31 -14.67
C MET A 61 17.05 15.97 -16.09
N ASN A 62 15.90 16.51 -16.56
CA ASN A 62 15.32 16.25 -17.86
C ASN A 62 15.16 14.75 -18.16
N VAL A 63 14.67 13.98 -17.19
CA VAL A 63 14.28 12.59 -17.45
C VAL A 63 13.10 12.54 -18.42
N ASP A 64 12.95 11.45 -19.18
CA ASP A 64 11.88 11.35 -20.19
C ASP A 64 10.50 11.06 -19.57
N GLY A 65 10.47 10.60 -18.33
CA GLY A 65 9.24 10.36 -17.57
C GLY A 65 9.51 10.00 -16.12
N ILE A 66 8.47 10.08 -15.30
CA ILE A 66 8.50 9.72 -13.87
C ILE A 66 7.41 8.69 -13.59
N ILE A 67 7.77 7.59 -12.95
CA ILE A 67 6.84 6.65 -12.33
C ILE A 67 6.89 6.92 -10.82
N LEU A 68 5.75 7.27 -10.24
CA LEU A 68 5.63 7.61 -8.83
C LEU A 68 4.74 6.60 -8.12
N LEU A 69 5.25 5.97 -7.07
CA LEU A 69 4.46 5.22 -6.09
C LEU A 69 4.22 6.14 -4.89
N PRO A 70 3.13 6.91 -4.88
CA PRO A 70 2.91 7.89 -3.81
C PRO A 70 2.51 7.20 -2.50
N THR A 71 2.89 7.80 -1.37
CA THR A 71 2.41 7.38 -0.04
C THR A 71 1.04 7.95 0.27
N THR A 72 0.80 9.18 -0.19
CA THR A 72 -0.47 9.89 -0.08
C THR A 72 -0.76 10.58 -1.40
N MET A 73 -1.99 11.00 -1.62
CA MET A 73 -2.35 11.89 -2.72
C MET A 73 -3.14 13.07 -2.19
N GLY A 74 -2.63 14.26 -2.48
CA GLY A 74 -3.24 15.51 -2.07
C GLY A 74 -2.81 16.68 -2.96
N LYS A 75 -3.30 17.87 -2.64
CA LYS A 75 -3.05 19.09 -3.45
C LYS A 75 -1.55 19.39 -3.64
N SER A 76 -0.69 19.03 -2.72
CA SER A 76 0.77 19.19 -2.84
C SER A 76 1.35 18.39 -3.99
N TYR A 77 0.94 17.13 -4.15
CA TYR A 77 1.33 16.31 -5.29
C TYR A 77 0.78 16.84 -6.60
N GLU A 78 -0.52 17.13 -6.66
CA GLU A 78 -1.15 17.67 -7.87
C GLU A 78 -0.48 18.97 -8.32
N ASN A 79 -0.23 19.90 -7.41
CA ASN A 79 0.43 21.15 -7.72
C ASN A 79 1.88 20.93 -8.20
N THR A 80 2.60 19.99 -7.59
CA THR A 80 3.96 19.68 -8.00
C THR A 80 3.99 19.03 -9.37
N ILE A 81 3.12 18.06 -9.64
CA ILE A 81 3.02 17.39 -10.94
C ILE A 81 2.64 18.39 -12.03
N LYS A 82 1.66 19.29 -11.79
CA LYS A 82 1.28 20.35 -12.73
C LYS A 82 2.38 21.38 -13.01
N SER A 83 3.34 21.53 -12.09
CA SER A 83 4.42 22.52 -12.22
C SER A 83 5.62 22.06 -13.04
N ILE A 84 5.61 20.82 -13.52
CA ILE A 84 6.71 20.24 -14.31
C ILE A 84 6.23 19.84 -15.70
N ASP A 85 7.15 19.85 -16.68
CA ASP A 85 6.87 19.45 -18.06
C ASP A 85 7.10 17.96 -18.32
N VAL A 86 7.70 17.22 -17.35
CA VAL A 86 7.98 15.80 -17.48
C VAL A 86 6.71 15.00 -17.19
N PRO A 87 6.31 14.04 -18.05
CA PRO A 87 5.14 13.23 -17.82
C PRO A 87 5.30 12.34 -16.56
N VAL A 88 4.24 12.26 -15.77
CA VAL A 88 4.19 11.45 -14.55
C VAL A 88 3.10 10.39 -14.68
N VAL A 89 3.41 9.16 -14.27
CA VAL A 89 2.45 8.07 -14.10
C VAL A 89 2.43 7.66 -12.63
N LEU A 90 1.25 7.59 -12.05
CA LEU A 90 1.06 7.10 -10.69
C LEU A 90 0.88 5.59 -10.67
N LEU A 91 1.39 4.97 -9.62
CA LEU A 91 1.25 3.54 -9.42
C LEU A 91 0.70 3.26 -8.00
N GLY A 92 -0.46 2.61 -7.94
CA GLY A 92 -1.11 2.24 -6.68
C GLY A 92 -2.10 3.26 -6.13
N GLN A 93 -2.11 4.48 -6.64
CA GLN A 93 -3.09 5.50 -6.26
C GLN A 93 -3.54 6.31 -7.48
N GLU A 94 -4.77 6.84 -7.44
CA GLU A 94 -5.37 7.67 -8.48
C GLU A 94 -4.96 9.15 -8.32
N GLY A 95 -4.81 9.85 -9.45
CA GLY A 95 -4.59 11.30 -9.50
C GLY A 95 -5.45 11.97 -10.55
N GLU A 96 -5.93 13.18 -10.25
CA GLU A 96 -6.89 13.90 -11.11
C GLU A 96 -6.30 14.31 -12.47
N TYR A 97 -4.98 14.60 -12.53
CA TYR A 97 -4.35 15.22 -13.72
C TYR A 97 -3.22 14.37 -14.31
N THR A 98 -3.19 13.10 -14.03
CA THR A 98 -2.14 12.21 -14.53
C THR A 98 -2.68 10.80 -14.76
N TYR A 99 -1.96 10.01 -15.53
CA TYR A 99 -2.30 8.60 -15.69
C TYR A 99 -1.97 7.85 -14.40
N SER A 100 -2.84 6.90 -14.06
CA SER A 100 -2.63 5.99 -12.94
C SER A 100 -2.83 4.53 -13.35
N VAL A 101 -2.11 3.67 -12.65
CA VAL A 101 -2.32 2.21 -12.66
C VAL A 101 -2.51 1.81 -11.21
N GLU A 102 -3.68 1.30 -10.89
CA GLU A 102 -4.07 1.00 -9.51
C GLU A 102 -4.69 -0.39 -9.38
N TYR A 103 -4.72 -0.89 -8.15
CA TYR A 103 -5.49 -2.07 -7.79
C TYR A 103 -6.90 -1.65 -7.39
N ASN A 104 -7.87 -2.53 -7.59
CA ASN A 104 -9.20 -2.31 -7.05
C ASN A 104 -9.25 -2.73 -5.57
N ASP A 105 -8.60 -1.94 -4.71
CA ASP A 105 -8.39 -2.23 -3.30
C ASP A 105 -9.70 -2.43 -2.52
N PHE A 106 -10.72 -1.64 -2.83
CA PHE A 106 -12.05 -1.80 -2.24
C PHE A 106 -12.67 -3.17 -2.57
N ASN A 107 -12.68 -3.54 -3.84
CA ASN A 107 -13.26 -4.82 -4.25
C ASN A 107 -12.43 -6.01 -3.78
N ALA A 108 -11.10 -5.91 -3.78
CA ALA A 108 -10.24 -6.97 -3.25
C ALA A 108 -10.51 -7.23 -1.77
N ALA A 109 -10.62 -6.16 -0.97
CA ALA A 109 -10.94 -6.28 0.46
C ALA A 109 -12.36 -6.80 0.70
N ARG A 110 -13.35 -6.37 -0.13
CA ARG A 110 -14.71 -6.91 -0.12
C ARG A 110 -14.71 -8.41 -0.38
N ASP A 111 -14.01 -8.85 -1.40
CA ASP A 111 -14.00 -10.25 -1.85
C ASP A 111 -13.31 -11.14 -0.81
N LEU A 112 -12.21 -10.67 -0.21
CA LEU A 112 -11.58 -11.33 0.93
C LEU A 112 -12.54 -11.44 2.13
N THR A 113 -13.26 -10.36 2.46
CA THR A 113 -14.21 -10.38 3.58
C THR A 113 -15.37 -11.34 3.30
N ASN A 114 -15.89 -11.38 2.09
CA ASN A 114 -16.91 -12.36 1.70
C ASN A 114 -16.39 -13.80 1.81
N PHE A 115 -15.13 -14.05 1.46
CA PHE A 115 -14.50 -15.36 1.62
C PHE A 115 -14.42 -15.76 3.10
N VAL A 116 -13.99 -14.84 3.97
CA VAL A 116 -13.94 -15.05 5.43
C VAL A 116 -15.33 -15.37 5.99
N LEU A 117 -16.35 -14.62 5.59
CA LEU A 117 -17.74 -14.84 6.00
C LEU A 117 -18.29 -16.17 5.49
N ALA A 118 -17.98 -16.57 4.25
CA ALA A 118 -18.41 -17.84 3.67
C ALA A 118 -17.80 -19.05 4.40
N ASN A 119 -16.64 -18.87 5.05
CA ASN A 119 -16.01 -19.88 5.93
C ASN A 119 -16.56 -19.86 7.36
N GLY A 120 -17.62 -19.09 7.64
CA GLY A 120 -18.37 -19.14 8.89
C GLY A 120 -17.92 -18.16 9.97
N HIS A 121 -16.90 -17.35 9.72
CA HIS A 121 -16.46 -16.34 10.68
C HIS A 121 -17.49 -15.22 10.82
N LYS A 122 -17.81 -14.85 12.06
CA LYS A 122 -18.73 -13.75 12.40
C LYS A 122 -18.13 -12.75 13.39
N LYS A 123 -17.09 -13.16 14.11
CA LYS A 123 -16.29 -12.31 14.99
C LYS A 123 -14.96 -12.05 14.29
N ILE A 124 -14.85 -10.89 13.66
CA ILE A 124 -13.77 -10.55 12.74
C ILE A 124 -13.13 -9.25 13.21
N ALA A 125 -11.85 -9.30 13.50
CA ALA A 125 -11.02 -8.12 13.71
C ALA A 125 -10.41 -7.64 12.40
N TYR A 126 -10.08 -6.37 12.32
CA TYR A 126 -9.35 -5.77 11.19
C TYR A 126 -8.09 -5.07 11.68
N MET A 127 -6.99 -5.27 10.99
CA MET A 127 -5.76 -4.51 11.19
C MET A 127 -5.32 -3.85 9.89
N GLY A 128 -5.17 -2.51 9.95
CA GLY A 128 -4.79 -1.69 8.81
C GLY A 128 -3.79 -0.62 9.17
N VAL A 129 -3.61 0.29 8.21
CA VAL A 129 -2.75 1.47 8.34
C VAL A 129 -3.61 2.73 8.35
N GLY A 130 -3.00 3.90 8.57
CA GLY A 130 -3.70 5.18 8.57
C GLY A 130 -4.39 5.48 7.24
N GLU A 131 -5.53 6.16 7.29
CA GLU A 131 -6.37 6.46 6.12
C GLU A 131 -5.79 7.55 5.21
N GLU A 132 -4.69 8.17 5.60
CA GLU A 132 -3.86 9.03 4.75
C GLU A 132 -3.32 8.27 3.54
N ASP A 133 -3.07 6.97 3.65
CA ASP A 133 -2.90 6.08 2.51
C ASP A 133 -4.27 5.70 1.96
N ILE A 134 -4.66 6.30 0.85
CA ILE A 134 -6.00 6.14 0.27
C ILE A 134 -6.25 4.71 -0.20
N ALA A 135 -5.26 4.05 -0.81
CA ALA A 135 -5.41 2.70 -1.34
C ALA A 135 -5.52 1.66 -0.22
N VAL A 136 -4.50 1.59 0.63
CA VAL A 136 -4.37 0.52 1.65
C VAL A 136 -5.12 0.88 2.93
N GLY A 137 -4.99 2.14 3.40
CA GLY A 137 -5.60 2.58 4.65
C GLY A 137 -7.09 2.82 4.53
N TYR A 138 -7.53 3.54 3.48
CA TYR A 138 -8.93 3.90 3.33
C TYR A 138 -9.74 2.85 2.55
N TYR A 139 -9.39 2.55 1.28
CA TYR A 139 -10.23 1.68 0.44
C TYR A 139 -10.28 0.24 0.91
N ARG A 140 -9.18 -0.37 1.38
CA ARG A 140 -9.23 -1.75 1.93
C ARG A 140 -10.08 -1.79 3.19
N LYS A 141 -9.89 -0.86 4.12
CA LYS A 141 -10.72 -0.76 5.33
C LYS A 141 -12.20 -0.58 4.97
N LEU A 142 -12.50 0.34 4.05
CA LEU A 142 -13.87 0.59 3.60
C LEU A 142 -14.49 -0.68 3.00
N GLY A 143 -13.75 -1.43 2.19
CA GLY A 143 -14.18 -2.70 1.61
C GLY A 143 -14.56 -3.73 2.66
N VAL A 144 -13.75 -3.87 3.72
CA VAL A 144 -14.06 -4.75 4.86
C VAL A 144 -15.30 -4.26 5.60
N MET A 145 -15.29 -3.00 6.07
CA MET A 145 -16.38 -2.47 6.91
C MET A 145 -17.72 -2.49 6.19
N ARG A 146 -17.79 -2.06 4.93
CA ARG A 146 -19.04 -2.09 4.14
C ARG A 146 -19.54 -3.51 3.88
N THR A 147 -18.64 -4.47 3.79
CA THR A 147 -19.05 -5.87 3.62
C THR A 147 -19.63 -6.41 4.93
N LEU A 148 -18.99 -6.19 6.06
CA LEU A 148 -19.53 -6.60 7.36
C LEU A 148 -20.90 -5.96 7.63
N GLU A 149 -21.06 -4.68 7.36
CA GLU A 149 -22.33 -3.95 7.52
C GLU A 149 -23.49 -4.61 6.74
N ARG A 150 -23.24 -5.07 5.48
CA ARG A 150 -24.24 -5.79 4.66
C ARG A 150 -24.73 -7.10 5.29
N TYR A 151 -23.90 -7.73 6.10
CA TYR A 151 -24.26 -8.95 6.83
C TYR A 151 -24.77 -8.68 8.25
N ASN A 152 -25.05 -7.41 8.60
CA ASN A 152 -25.41 -6.96 9.94
C ASN A 152 -24.37 -7.35 11.01
N LEU A 153 -23.11 -7.35 10.63
CA LEU A 153 -21.97 -7.55 11.52
C LEU A 153 -21.23 -6.23 11.69
N ASP A 154 -20.64 -6.07 12.86
CA ASP A 154 -19.83 -4.91 13.20
C ASP A 154 -18.45 -5.41 13.66
N SER A 155 -17.39 -4.87 13.05
CA SER A 155 -16.05 -5.08 13.58
C SER A 155 -15.79 -4.01 14.64
N LYS A 156 -15.89 -4.38 15.89
CA LYS A 156 -15.54 -3.52 17.03
C LYS A 156 -14.03 -3.40 17.21
N ASP A 157 -13.28 -4.36 16.66
CA ASP A 157 -11.85 -4.50 16.82
C ASP A 157 -11.15 -4.08 15.54
N VAL A 158 -10.99 -2.76 15.39
CA VAL A 158 -10.20 -2.11 14.34
C VAL A 158 -8.91 -1.62 14.96
N PHE A 159 -7.79 -2.11 14.44
CA PHE A 159 -6.46 -1.79 14.90
C PHE A 159 -5.69 -1.08 13.78
N ILE A 160 -5.09 0.06 14.08
CA ILE A 160 -4.34 0.86 13.11
C ILE A 160 -2.90 0.96 13.55
N THR A 161 -1.99 0.66 12.63
CA THR A 161 -0.53 0.73 12.83
C THR A 161 0.16 1.26 11.57
N ASN A 162 1.47 1.17 11.48
CA ASN A 162 2.21 1.46 10.24
C ASN A 162 2.43 0.18 9.41
N PHE A 163 3.07 0.29 8.24
CA PHE A 163 3.33 -0.84 7.33
C PHE A 163 4.33 -1.89 7.81
N GLY A 164 4.85 -1.75 9.03
CA GLY A 164 5.93 -2.57 9.55
C GLY A 164 5.46 -3.88 10.19
N LEU A 165 6.19 -4.95 9.94
CA LEU A 165 6.00 -6.25 10.61
C LEU A 165 6.14 -6.12 12.13
N GLU A 166 7.16 -5.39 12.61
CA GLU A 166 7.40 -5.21 14.04
C GLU A 166 6.30 -4.40 14.73
N SER A 167 5.70 -3.43 14.03
CA SER A 167 4.61 -2.64 14.59
C SER A 167 3.34 -3.46 14.71
N SER A 168 3.05 -4.31 13.73
CA SER A 168 1.98 -5.29 13.79
C SER A 168 2.18 -6.27 14.95
N TYR A 169 3.36 -6.87 15.07
CA TYR A 169 3.71 -7.77 16.16
C TYR A 169 3.46 -7.13 17.54
N ARG A 170 3.94 -5.89 17.75
CA ARG A 170 3.70 -5.16 19.00
C ARG A 170 2.23 -4.90 19.26
N LEU A 171 1.51 -4.42 18.24
CA LEU A 171 0.09 -4.11 18.35
C LEU A 171 -0.73 -5.33 18.79
N ILE A 172 -0.45 -6.53 18.23
CA ILE A 172 -1.11 -7.78 18.63
C ILE A 172 -0.81 -8.09 20.10
N ASN A 173 0.46 -8.04 20.52
CA ASN A 173 0.84 -8.31 21.91
C ASN A 173 0.14 -7.35 22.89
N GLU A 174 0.02 -6.08 22.56
CA GLU A 174 -0.65 -5.08 23.40
C GLU A 174 -2.17 -5.24 23.47
N ASN A 175 -2.78 -5.95 22.50
CA ASN A 175 -4.23 -6.09 22.37
C ASN A 175 -4.71 -7.55 22.35
N ILE A 176 -3.90 -8.48 22.80
CA ILE A 176 -4.14 -9.92 22.64
C ILE A 176 -5.50 -10.37 23.25
N ASP A 177 -5.89 -9.81 24.38
CA ASP A 177 -7.15 -10.18 25.04
C ASP A 177 -8.37 -9.80 24.17
N ARG A 178 -8.35 -8.65 23.52
CA ARG A 178 -9.40 -8.24 22.58
C ARG A 178 -9.38 -9.08 21.30
N ILE A 179 -8.21 -9.42 20.81
CA ILE A 179 -8.05 -10.23 19.59
C ILE A 179 -8.58 -11.64 19.80
N ARG A 180 -8.38 -12.23 20.96
CA ARG A 180 -8.92 -13.56 21.34
C ARG A 180 -10.45 -13.66 21.34
N GLU A 181 -11.15 -12.53 21.41
CA GLU A 181 -12.61 -12.52 21.32
C GLU A 181 -13.11 -12.75 19.88
N ASN A 182 -12.19 -12.63 18.90
CA ASN A 182 -12.45 -12.84 17.49
C ASN A 182 -12.02 -14.25 17.05
N THR A 183 -12.47 -14.65 15.87
CA THR A 183 -12.09 -15.92 15.24
C THR A 183 -11.24 -15.74 14.00
N CYS A 184 -11.14 -14.49 13.52
CA CYS A 184 -10.38 -14.12 12.33
C CYS A 184 -9.86 -12.69 12.48
N LEU A 185 -8.66 -12.46 11.92
CA LEU A 185 -8.07 -11.13 11.77
C LEU A 185 -7.79 -10.86 10.29
N ILE A 186 -8.48 -9.91 9.70
CA ILE A 186 -8.17 -9.44 8.35
C ILE A 186 -7.08 -8.37 8.44
N CYS A 187 -5.95 -8.63 7.79
CA CYS A 187 -4.82 -7.71 7.72
C CYS A 187 -4.80 -6.99 6.37
N ALA A 188 -4.58 -5.68 6.37
CA ALA A 188 -4.54 -4.88 5.16
C ALA A 188 -3.34 -5.21 4.25
N THR A 189 -2.24 -5.75 4.78
CA THR A 189 -1.04 -6.14 4.01
C THR A 189 -0.40 -7.40 4.57
N ASP A 190 0.41 -8.07 3.73
CA ASP A 190 1.15 -9.28 4.11
C ASP A 190 2.12 -9.02 5.28
N ASN A 191 2.81 -7.87 5.30
CA ASN A 191 3.71 -7.54 6.41
C ASN A 191 2.97 -7.46 7.75
N LEU A 192 1.75 -6.90 7.75
CA LEU A 192 0.91 -6.88 8.94
C LEU A 192 0.50 -8.29 9.35
N ALA A 193 0.13 -9.13 8.37
CA ALA A 193 -0.23 -10.51 8.62
C ALA A 193 0.95 -11.32 9.20
N TYR A 194 2.15 -11.18 8.66
CA TYR A 194 3.33 -11.89 9.19
C TYR A 194 3.67 -11.50 10.62
N GLY A 195 3.59 -10.20 10.96
CA GLY A 195 3.78 -9.75 12.33
C GLY A 195 2.70 -10.26 13.27
N ALA A 196 1.44 -10.27 12.79
CA ALA A 196 0.31 -10.80 13.55
C ALA A 196 0.44 -12.31 13.80
N ILE A 197 0.73 -13.12 12.77
CA ILE A 197 0.90 -14.57 12.88
C ILE A 197 1.91 -14.90 13.97
N LYS A 198 3.09 -14.28 13.93
CA LYS A 198 4.14 -14.50 14.92
C LYS A 198 3.65 -14.23 16.34
N ALA A 199 3.00 -13.10 16.58
CA ALA A 199 2.50 -12.75 17.90
C ALA A 199 1.35 -13.68 18.36
N LEU A 200 0.42 -14.01 17.46
CA LEU A 200 -0.70 -14.92 17.74
C LEU A 200 -0.20 -16.31 18.17
N GLU A 201 0.78 -16.87 17.45
CA GLU A 201 1.39 -18.17 17.78
C GLU A 201 2.06 -18.17 19.17
N GLU A 202 2.78 -17.11 19.53
CA GLU A 202 3.39 -16.96 20.86
C GLU A 202 2.35 -16.92 21.98
N HIS A 203 1.11 -16.53 21.66
CA HIS A 203 -0.03 -16.53 22.60
C HIS A 203 -0.94 -17.76 22.49
N GLY A 204 -0.53 -18.79 21.74
CA GLY A 204 -1.26 -20.06 21.59
C GLY A 204 -2.47 -19.97 20.64
N LEU A 205 -2.53 -18.95 19.80
CA LEU A 205 -3.51 -18.83 18.71
C LEU A 205 -2.84 -19.35 17.41
N SER A 206 -3.09 -20.60 17.07
CA SER A 206 -2.55 -21.24 15.88
C SER A 206 -3.35 -20.86 14.65
N VAL A 207 -2.70 -20.17 13.71
CA VAL A 207 -3.33 -19.74 12.46
C VAL A 207 -3.56 -20.95 11.55
N GLY A 208 -4.80 -21.13 11.11
CA GLY A 208 -5.25 -22.30 10.35
C GLY A 208 -5.90 -23.39 11.19
N ASP A 209 -5.69 -23.42 12.52
CA ASP A 209 -6.29 -24.40 13.43
C ASP A 209 -7.42 -23.79 14.27
N ASN A 210 -7.08 -22.87 15.16
CA ASN A 210 -8.04 -22.27 16.10
C ASN A 210 -8.25 -20.77 15.91
N PHE A 211 -7.54 -20.15 14.95
CA PHE A 211 -7.66 -18.77 14.55
C PHE A 211 -7.37 -18.63 13.04
N SER A 212 -7.91 -17.60 12.39
CA SER A 212 -7.72 -17.34 10.97
C SER A 212 -7.30 -15.92 10.68
#